data_b84180613e5437b7f2b892a0a63a6477
#
_entry.id   b84180613e5437b7f2b892a0a63a6477
#
_cell.length_a   1.000
_cell.length_b   1.000
_cell.length_c   1.000
_cell.angle_alpha   90.00
_cell.angle_beta   90.00
_cell.angle_gamma   90.00
#
_symmetry.space_group_name_H-M   'P 1'
#
loop_
_entity.id
_entity.type
_entity.pdbx_description
1 polymer ?
#
loop_
_entity_poly.entity_id
_entity_poly.type
_entity_poly.pdbx_seq_one_letter_code
_entity_poly.pdbx_strand_id
1 'polypeptide(L)'
;MKASLYHYKTLRDTPSDAELISHQLMIKSNMIKPIASGIYSWLPLGTLILKKVENIIRAELSNGGCLEIIMPLVQPKDLWDLSGRSSEYGPELLGFKDRNERDFYLGPTHEEIVTELAKKEVKSHKDCLLYTSPSPRDRRL
;
A
#
# COMPACT_ATOMS: atom_id res chain seq x y z
N MET A 1 -7.76 14.42 -23.10
CA MET A 1 -8.41 13.15 -23.48
C MET A 1 -9.89 13.44 -23.74
N LYS A 2 -10.48 12.95 -24.83
CA LYS A 2 -11.91 13.18 -25.11
C LYS A 2 -12.74 12.21 -24.26
N ALA A 3 -13.76 12.70 -23.56
CA ALA A 3 -14.66 11.88 -22.74
C ALA A 3 -15.33 10.74 -23.54
N SER A 4 -15.58 10.95 -24.84
CA SER A 4 -16.15 9.95 -25.75
C SER A 4 -15.24 8.74 -26.00
N LEU A 5 -13.94 8.85 -25.71
CA LEU A 5 -12.96 7.75 -25.82
C LEU A 5 -12.76 7.03 -24.48
N TYR A 6 -13.42 7.48 -23.44
CA TYR A 6 -13.31 6.92 -22.09
C TYR A 6 -14.46 5.96 -21.85
N HIS A 7 -14.17 4.77 -21.36
CA HIS A 7 -15.19 3.77 -21.02
C HIS A 7 -15.94 4.20 -19.73
N TYR A 8 -16.84 5.16 -19.88
CA TYR A 8 -17.65 5.69 -18.79
C TYR A 8 -18.99 4.95 -18.74
N LYS A 9 -19.14 4.06 -17.76
CA LYS A 9 -20.45 3.45 -17.46
C LYS A 9 -20.69 3.65 -15.96
N THR A 10 -21.64 4.51 -15.62
CA THR A 10 -22.15 4.58 -14.24
C THR A 10 -23.17 3.48 -14.01
N LEU A 11 -23.23 2.97 -12.79
CA LEU A 11 -24.22 2.00 -12.35
C LEU A 11 -25.36 2.69 -11.61
N ARG A 12 -26.60 2.28 -11.86
CA ARG A 12 -27.77 2.76 -11.12
C ARG A 12 -27.84 2.16 -9.72
N ASP A 13 -27.64 0.85 -9.67
CA ASP A 13 -27.82 0.08 -8.44
C ASP A 13 -26.51 0.00 -7.63
N THR A 14 -26.66 -0.02 -6.33
CA THR A 14 -25.55 -0.25 -5.40
C THR A 14 -25.61 -1.71 -4.98
N PRO A 15 -24.49 -2.43 -4.97
CA PRO A 15 -24.44 -3.75 -4.35
C PRO A 15 -24.89 -3.68 -2.88
N SER A 16 -25.65 -4.68 -2.46
CA SER A 16 -26.24 -4.75 -1.10
C SER A 16 -25.20 -4.86 0.02
N ASP A 17 -23.98 -5.27 -0.33
CA ASP A 17 -22.83 -5.46 0.55
C ASP A 17 -21.98 -4.20 0.75
N ALA A 18 -22.29 -3.11 0.03
CA ALA A 18 -21.58 -1.84 0.17
C ALA A 18 -22.23 -0.97 1.27
N GLU A 19 -21.74 -1.06 2.50
CA GLU A 19 -22.25 -0.30 3.65
C GLU A 19 -21.79 1.17 3.64
N LEU A 20 -20.52 1.42 3.31
CA LEU A 20 -19.94 2.76 3.33
C LEU A 20 -20.33 3.57 2.09
N ILE A 21 -20.74 4.82 2.29
CA ILE A 21 -21.13 5.75 1.21
C ILE A 21 -20.00 5.92 0.18
N SER A 22 -18.76 6.06 0.63
CA SER A 22 -17.59 6.15 -0.26
C SER A 22 -17.45 4.94 -1.16
N HIS A 23 -17.61 3.74 -0.60
CA HIS A 23 -17.57 2.49 -1.35
C HIS A 23 -18.70 2.42 -2.39
N GLN A 24 -19.93 2.77 -1.99
CA GLN A 24 -21.08 2.85 -2.89
C GLN A 24 -20.83 3.79 -4.06
N LEU A 25 -20.29 4.98 -3.79
CA LEU A 25 -19.97 5.97 -4.82
C LEU A 25 -18.86 5.51 -5.76
N MET A 26 -17.83 4.86 -5.23
CA MET A 26 -16.75 4.31 -6.05
C MET A 26 -17.24 3.21 -7.00
N ILE A 27 -18.15 2.35 -6.55
CA ILE A 27 -18.76 1.32 -7.41
C ILE A 27 -19.71 1.97 -8.44
N LYS A 28 -20.60 2.87 -8.01
CA LYS A 28 -21.54 3.55 -8.89
C LYS A 28 -20.86 4.36 -10.00
N SER A 29 -19.76 5.03 -9.66
CA SER A 29 -18.98 5.79 -10.64
C SER A 29 -18.05 4.92 -11.50
N ASN A 30 -18.10 3.60 -11.32
CA ASN A 30 -17.25 2.64 -12.04
C ASN A 30 -15.75 2.92 -11.85
N MET A 31 -15.37 3.33 -10.66
CA MET A 31 -13.97 3.52 -10.27
C MET A 31 -13.29 2.19 -9.90
N ILE A 32 -14.06 1.31 -9.26
CA ILE A 32 -13.60 -0.01 -8.81
C ILE A 32 -14.61 -1.07 -9.21
N LYS A 33 -14.13 -2.32 -9.33
CA LYS A 33 -14.96 -3.49 -9.58
C LYS A 33 -14.52 -4.62 -8.64
N PRO A 34 -15.44 -5.22 -7.87
CA PRO A 34 -15.11 -6.35 -7.00
C PRO A 34 -14.73 -7.58 -7.83
N ILE A 35 -13.69 -8.27 -7.41
CA ILE A 35 -13.24 -9.55 -7.94
C ILE A 35 -13.57 -10.66 -6.94
N ALA A 36 -13.31 -10.41 -5.66
CA ALA A 36 -13.67 -11.26 -4.53
C ALA A 36 -13.92 -10.38 -3.31
N SER A 37 -14.35 -10.96 -2.20
CA SER A 37 -14.53 -10.22 -0.94
C SER A 37 -13.23 -9.52 -0.54
N GLY A 38 -13.28 -8.19 -0.38
CA GLY A 38 -12.12 -7.34 -0.06
C GLY A 38 -11.11 -7.13 -1.20
N ILE A 39 -11.31 -7.75 -2.38
CA ILE A 39 -10.39 -7.65 -3.52
C ILE A 39 -11.07 -6.93 -4.68
N TYR A 40 -10.47 -5.83 -5.13
CA TYR A 40 -11.03 -4.95 -6.16
C TYR A 40 -10.03 -4.67 -7.28
N SER A 41 -10.55 -4.60 -8.50
CA SER A 41 -9.83 -4.00 -9.63
C SER A 41 -10.12 -2.51 -9.70
N TRP A 42 -9.07 -1.70 -9.82
CA TRP A 42 -9.18 -0.28 -10.10
C TRP A 42 -9.40 -0.08 -11.59
N LEU A 43 -10.51 0.55 -11.94
CA LEU A 43 -10.85 0.89 -13.31
C LEU A 43 -10.21 2.24 -13.71
N PRO A 44 -10.22 2.60 -15.01
CA PRO A 44 -9.47 3.77 -15.48
C PRO A 44 -9.72 5.07 -14.70
N LEU A 45 -10.97 5.38 -14.36
CA LEU A 45 -11.27 6.58 -13.57
C LEU A 45 -10.70 6.49 -12.16
N GLY A 46 -10.89 5.35 -11.50
CA GLY A 46 -10.34 5.11 -10.16
C GLY A 46 -8.81 5.20 -10.15
N THR A 47 -8.15 4.61 -11.16
CA THR A 47 -6.69 4.69 -11.31
C THR A 47 -6.19 6.12 -11.51
N LEU A 48 -6.91 6.96 -12.27
CA LEU A 48 -6.56 8.37 -12.44
C LEU A 48 -6.63 9.14 -11.12
N ILE A 49 -7.68 8.90 -10.34
CA ILE A 49 -7.85 9.54 -9.03
C ILE A 49 -6.77 9.08 -8.05
N LEU A 50 -6.51 7.76 -8.00
CA LEU A 50 -5.47 7.19 -7.17
C LEU A 50 -4.11 7.82 -7.48
N LYS A 51 -3.71 7.85 -8.76
CA LYS A 51 -2.46 8.49 -9.20
C LYS A 51 -2.40 9.98 -8.85
N LYS A 52 -3.53 10.69 -8.89
CA LYS A 52 -3.58 12.10 -8.50
C LYS A 52 -3.29 12.27 -7.00
N VAL A 53 -3.85 11.42 -6.16
CA VAL A 53 -3.57 11.40 -4.71
C VAL A 53 -2.11 11.04 -4.45
N GLU A 54 -1.60 9.99 -5.10
CA GLU A 54 -0.18 9.60 -5.00
C GLU A 54 0.77 10.75 -5.38
N ASN A 55 0.47 11.46 -6.46
CA ASN A 55 1.30 12.58 -6.91
C ASN A 55 1.30 13.75 -5.92
N ILE A 56 0.18 14.03 -5.25
CA ILE A 56 0.12 15.05 -4.20
C ILE A 56 1.02 14.64 -3.03
N ILE A 57 0.89 13.40 -2.55
CA ILE A 57 1.70 12.88 -1.45
C ILE A 57 3.19 12.91 -1.83
N ARG A 58 3.53 12.43 -3.03
CA ARG A 58 4.90 12.43 -3.54
C ARG A 58 5.50 13.83 -3.60
N ALA A 59 4.74 14.80 -4.08
CA ALA A 59 5.19 16.18 -4.15
C ALA A 59 5.47 16.77 -2.77
N GLU A 60 4.55 16.57 -1.81
CA GLU A 60 4.73 17.07 -0.44
C GLU A 60 5.93 16.43 0.28
N LEU A 61 6.11 15.11 0.14
CA LEU A 61 7.25 14.41 0.73
C LEU A 61 8.58 14.86 0.08
N SER A 62 8.60 15.02 -1.25
CA SER A 62 9.79 15.51 -1.97
C SER A 62 10.15 16.94 -1.58
N ASN A 63 9.15 17.81 -1.40
CA ASN A 63 9.36 19.18 -0.91
C ASN A 63 9.90 19.20 0.53
N GLY A 64 9.54 18.19 1.34
CA GLY A 64 10.07 17.96 2.68
C GLY A 64 11.48 17.34 2.71
N GLY A 65 12.09 17.09 1.53
CA GLY A 65 13.44 16.53 1.43
C GLY A 65 13.49 14.99 1.51
N CYS A 66 12.34 14.31 1.45
CA CYS A 66 12.30 12.85 1.46
C CYS A 66 12.73 12.28 0.09
N LEU A 67 13.49 11.20 0.12
CA LEU A 67 13.86 10.43 -1.05
C LEU A 67 12.92 9.24 -1.23
N GLU A 68 12.36 9.10 -2.43
CA GLU A 68 11.48 7.97 -2.74
C GLU A 68 12.30 6.71 -3.00
N ILE A 69 11.91 5.60 -2.37
CA ILE A 69 12.47 4.27 -2.61
C ILE A 69 11.35 3.29 -2.93
N ILE A 70 11.67 2.25 -3.68
CA ILE A 70 10.74 1.16 -3.98
C ILE A 70 11.25 -0.09 -3.26
N MET A 71 10.44 -0.60 -2.35
CA MET A 71 10.76 -1.79 -1.55
C MET A 71 9.91 -2.99 -2.00
N PRO A 72 10.44 -4.22 -1.89
CA PRO A 72 9.71 -5.41 -2.28
C PRO A 72 8.54 -5.70 -1.34
N LEU A 73 7.40 -6.11 -1.92
CA LEU A 73 6.23 -6.56 -1.16
C LEU A 73 6.47 -7.93 -0.51
N VAL A 74 7.22 -8.79 -1.18
CA VAL A 74 7.63 -10.10 -0.66
C VAL A 74 8.86 -9.92 0.21
N GLN A 75 8.77 -10.32 1.47
CA GLN A 75 9.77 -10.06 2.49
C GLN A 75 10.26 -11.37 3.11
N PRO A 76 11.57 -11.53 3.37
CA PRO A 76 12.10 -12.71 4.05
C PRO A 76 11.52 -12.83 5.47
N LYS A 77 11.12 -14.05 5.85
CA LYS A 77 10.58 -14.32 7.19
C LYS A 77 11.57 -13.95 8.30
N ASP A 78 12.87 -14.16 8.07
CA ASP A 78 13.92 -13.93 9.08
C ASP A 78 13.92 -12.49 9.62
N LEU A 79 13.59 -11.48 8.78
CA LEU A 79 13.51 -10.09 9.21
C LEU A 79 12.36 -9.87 10.22
N TRP A 80 11.25 -10.55 10.01
CA TRP A 80 10.07 -10.50 10.87
C TRP A 80 10.25 -11.27 12.17
N ASP A 81 10.98 -12.37 12.11
CA ASP A 81 11.35 -13.15 13.29
C ASP A 81 12.35 -12.38 14.14
N LEU A 82 13.31 -11.68 13.52
CA LEU A 82 14.30 -10.86 14.22
C LEU A 82 13.65 -9.69 14.99
N SER A 83 12.61 -9.08 14.45
CA SER A 83 11.84 -8.01 15.11
C SER A 83 10.84 -8.55 16.15
N GLY A 84 10.56 -9.85 16.14
CA GLY A 84 9.51 -10.49 16.95
C GLY A 84 8.09 -10.26 16.44
N ARG A 85 7.91 -9.46 15.40
CA ARG A 85 6.59 -9.06 14.87
C ARG A 85 5.87 -10.19 14.14
N SER A 86 6.59 -11.23 13.69
CA SER A 86 5.96 -12.43 13.12
C SER A 86 4.96 -13.07 14.09
N SER A 87 5.28 -13.12 15.38
CA SER A 87 4.40 -13.66 16.41
C SER A 87 3.27 -12.71 16.81
N GLU A 88 3.51 -11.40 16.76
CA GLU A 88 2.49 -10.38 17.06
C GLU A 88 1.39 -10.31 16.01
N TYR A 89 1.74 -10.41 14.74
CA TYR A 89 0.78 -10.44 13.64
C TYR A 89 0.05 -11.79 13.51
N GLY A 90 0.71 -12.88 13.94
CA GLY A 90 0.11 -14.20 13.92
C GLY A 90 -0.48 -14.59 12.56
N PRO A 91 -1.73 -15.11 12.52
CA PRO A 91 -2.36 -15.60 11.29
C PRO A 91 -2.71 -14.51 10.26
N GLU A 92 -2.67 -13.22 10.63
CA GLU A 92 -2.91 -12.11 9.70
C GLU A 92 -1.73 -11.88 8.76
N LEU A 93 -0.55 -12.39 9.11
CA LEU A 93 0.64 -12.32 8.29
C LEU A 93 0.65 -13.44 7.26
N LEU A 94 0.38 -13.10 6.00
CA LEU A 94 0.32 -14.09 4.92
C LEU A 94 1.71 -14.63 4.61
N GLY A 95 1.98 -15.86 5.07
CA GLY A 95 3.23 -16.59 4.84
C GLY A 95 3.11 -17.57 3.67
N PHE A 96 4.20 -17.77 2.95
CA PHE A 96 4.32 -18.78 1.91
C PHE A 96 5.77 -19.22 1.73
N LYS A 97 5.97 -20.33 1.04
CA LYS A 97 7.28 -20.83 0.65
C LYS A 97 7.51 -20.66 -0.84
N ASP A 98 8.73 -20.35 -1.21
CA ASP A 98 9.13 -20.37 -2.61
C ASP A 98 9.45 -21.82 -3.07
N ARG A 99 9.78 -21.96 -4.37
CA ARG A 99 10.17 -23.26 -4.95
C ARG A 99 11.44 -23.89 -4.33
N ASN A 100 12.19 -23.12 -3.55
CA ASN A 100 13.41 -23.58 -2.87
C ASN A 100 13.16 -23.77 -1.35
N GLU A 101 11.89 -23.90 -0.93
CA GLU A 101 11.48 -24.09 0.46
C GLU A 101 11.85 -22.94 1.42
N ARG A 102 12.17 -21.75 0.89
CA ARG A 102 12.46 -20.58 1.70
C ARG A 102 11.16 -19.89 2.13
N ASP A 103 11.09 -19.52 3.41
CA ASP A 103 9.93 -18.86 3.99
C ASP A 103 9.92 -17.36 3.69
N PHE A 104 8.76 -16.86 3.23
CA PHE A 104 8.50 -15.46 2.95
C PHE A 104 7.15 -15.03 3.52
N TYR A 105 7.04 -13.74 3.73
CA TYR A 105 5.78 -13.08 4.04
C TYR A 105 5.40 -12.08 2.94
N LEU A 106 4.10 -11.91 2.73
CA LEU A 106 3.56 -10.76 2.03
C LEU A 106 3.47 -9.62 3.04
N GLY A 107 4.43 -8.70 3.00
CA GLY A 107 4.57 -7.67 4.03
C GLY A 107 3.39 -6.71 4.05
N PRO A 108 2.64 -6.61 5.16
CA PRO A 108 1.59 -5.61 5.34
C PRO A 108 2.18 -4.21 5.53
N THR A 109 3.45 -4.12 5.82
CA THR A 109 4.21 -2.90 6.09
C THR A 109 5.70 -3.12 5.78
N HIS A 110 6.51 -2.07 5.79
CA HIS A 110 7.90 -2.10 5.33
C HIS A 110 8.94 -1.71 6.40
N GLU A 111 8.56 -1.60 7.68
CA GLU A 111 9.47 -1.20 8.75
C GLU A 111 10.69 -2.12 8.87
N GLU A 112 10.51 -3.44 8.71
CA GLU A 112 11.61 -4.41 8.76
C GLU A 112 12.63 -4.14 7.66
N ILE A 113 12.14 -3.92 6.43
CA ILE A 113 13.02 -3.68 5.27
C ILE A 113 13.70 -2.33 5.37
N VAL A 114 12.97 -1.26 5.72
CA VAL A 114 13.56 0.07 5.81
C VAL A 114 14.58 0.14 6.95
N THR A 115 14.34 -0.57 8.07
CA THR A 115 15.29 -0.67 9.18
C THR A 115 16.57 -1.40 8.76
N GLU A 116 16.45 -2.50 8.01
CA GLU A 116 17.60 -3.24 7.50
C GLU A 116 18.40 -2.42 6.48
N LEU A 117 17.72 -1.66 5.60
CA LEU A 117 18.38 -0.72 4.69
C LEU A 117 19.09 0.39 5.46
N ALA A 118 18.41 1.00 6.43
CA ALA A 118 18.98 2.03 7.26
C ALA A 118 20.25 1.56 7.98
N LYS A 119 20.21 0.37 8.56
CA LYS A 119 21.35 -0.25 9.24
C LYS A 119 22.57 -0.41 8.32
N LYS A 120 22.34 -0.67 7.04
CA LYS A 120 23.42 -0.85 6.04
C LYS A 120 23.96 0.46 5.49
N GLU A 121 23.08 1.46 5.30
CA GLU A 121 23.41 2.71 4.61
C GLU A 121 23.85 3.82 5.57
N VAL A 122 23.24 3.90 6.77
CA VAL A 122 23.57 4.93 7.75
C VAL A 122 24.88 4.62 8.46
N LYS A 123 25.90 5.42 8.20
CA LYS A 123 27.25 5.26 8.76
C LYS A 123 27.60 6.35 9.77
N SER A 124 26.82 7.41 9.85
CA SER A 124 27.08 8.59 10.68
C SER A 124 25.79 9.17 11.22
N HIS A 125 25.86 9.78 12.43
CA HIS A 125 24.76 10.58 13.01
C HIS A 125 24.39 11.82 12.15
N LYS A 126 25.20 12.17 11.15
CA LYS A 126 24.91 13.24 10.18
C LYS A 126 24.01 12.78 9.04
N ASP A 127 23.85 11.46 8.87
CA ASP A 127 22.96 10.89 7.86
C ASP A 127 21.53 11.02 8.40
N CYS A 128 20.76 11.96 7.84
CA CYS A 128 19.37 12.18 8.24
C CYS A 128 18.45 11.14 7.57
N LEU A 129 17.78 10.35 8.39
CA LEU A 129 16.74 9.41 7.94
C LEU A 129 15.38 9.98 8.32
N LEU A 130 14.62 10.40 7.31
CA LEU A 130 13.21 10.73 7.44
C LEU A 130 12.39 9.61 6.80
N TYR A 131 11.83 8.75 7.66
CA TYR A 131 10.81 7.78 7.24
C TYR A 131 9.43 8.32 7.61
N THR A 132 8.60 8.54 6.62
CA THR A 132 7.18 8.85 6.83
C THR A 132 6.33 7.84 6.07
N SER A 133 5.59 7.03 6.81
CA SER A 133 4.51 6.25 6.24
C SER A 133 3.24 7.10 6.30
N PRO A 134 2.48 7.27 5.23
CA PRO A 134 1.20 7.97 5.25
C PRO A 134 0.09 7.14 5.92
N SER A 135 0.45 6.32 6.92
CA SER A 135 -0.51 5.50 7.64
C SER A 135 -1.37 6.34 8.58
N PRO A 136 -2.70 6.12 8.63
CA PRO A 136 -3.56 6.73 9.63
C PRO A 136 -3.18 6.41 11.08
N ARG A 137 -2.32 5.41 11.31
CA ARG A 137 -1.80 5.03 12.63
C ARG A 137 -0.81 6.05 13.21
N ASP A 138 -0.11 6.81 12.36
CA ASP A 138 0.89 7.80 12.78
C ASP A 138 0.28 9.09 13.37
N ARG A 139 -1.05 9.21 13.39
CA ARG A 139 -1.77 10.34 13.99
C ARG A 139 -2.06 10.21 15.48
N ARG A 140 -1.49 9.20 16.15
CA ARG A 140 -1.67 8.96 17.60
C ARG A 140 -0.41 9.25 18.43
N LEU A 141 0.26 10.36 18.13
CA LEU A 141 1.23 10.98 19.03
C LEU A 141 0.75 12.34 19.46
#